data_9e029a6f1b1c0a33f1378f2750a3f07c
#
_entry.id   9e029a6f1b1c0a33f1378f2750a3f07c
#
_cell.length_a   1.000
_cell.length_b   1.000
_cell.length_c   1.000
_cell.angle_alpha   90.00
_cell.angle_beta   90.00
_cell.angle_gamma   90.00
#
_symmetry.space_group_name_H-M   'P 1'
#
loop_
_entity.id
_entity.type
_entity.pdbx_description
1 polymer ?
#
loop_
_entity_poly.entity_id
_entity_poly.type
_entity_poly.pdbx_seq_one_letter_code
_entity_poly.pdbx_strand_id
1 'polypeptide(L)'
;LQPGQSFSQSAGCPRPFGVVIKKEAADIILVKQVVRLLRGISIDRQDTRSSLEVINQMTEEVRKGRNYLIFPEGTRSRKGNELLEFKAGTFKSAVNACCPIVPVALINSFKPFDIRSIKEETVQVHFLKPIEYDQYIGMKTKEIAHLVHDRIQEEINKFI
;
A
#
# COMPACT_ATOMS: atom_id res chain seq x y z
N LEU A 1 22.81 0.62 -7.96
CA LEU A 1 21.74 0.00 -8.76
C LEU A 1 22.09 0.21 -10.21
N GLN A 2 22.34 -0.88 -10.96
CA GLN A 2 22.63 -0.78 -12.39
C GLN A 2 21.35 -0.42 -13.16
N PRO A 3 21.42 0.50 -14.14
CA PRO A 3 20.28 0.81 -14.99
C PRO A 3 20.05 -0.37 -15.95
N GLY A 4 18.90 -1.03 -15.87
CA GLY A 4 18.50 -2.05 -16.83
C GLY A 4 17.89 -3.34 -16.29
N GLN A 5 17.72 -3.50 -15.01
CA GLN A 5 16.93 -4.64 -14.51
C GLN A 5 15.45 -4.29 -14.48
N SER A 6 14.72 -4.82 -15.44
CA SER A 6 13.26 -4.87 -15.40
C SER A 6 12.82 -5.62 -14.13
N PHE A 7 12.11 -4.95 -13.25
CA PHE A 7 11.54 -5.50 -12.01
C PHE A 7 10.36 -6.45 -12.28
N SER A 8 10.44 -7.25 -13.32
CA SER A 8 9.37 -8.18 -13.73
C SER A 8 9.56 -9.61 -13.24
N GLN A 9 10.32 -9.83 -12.16
CA GLN A 9 10.43 -11.21 -11.64
C GLN A 9 10.63 -11.22 -10.12
N SER A 10 9.73 -11.92 -9.52
CA SER A 10 9.76 -12.61 -8.24
C SER A 10 8.96 -11.99 -7.11
N ALA A 11 8.10 -12.84 -6.61
CA ALA A 11 7.33 -12.74 -5.39
C ALA A 11 8.19 -12.34 -4.18
N GLY A 12 8.25 -11.06 -3.88
CA GLY A 12 8.88 -10.60 -2.66
C GLY A 12 9.34 -9.15 -2.75
N CYS A 13 8.86 -8.32 -1.85
CA CYS A 13 9.46 -7.00 -1.66
C CYS A 13 10.92 -7.18 -1.22
N PRO A 14 11.91 -6.63 -1.93
CA PRO A 14 13.34 -6.88 -1.62
C PRO A 14 13.79 -6.25 -0.30
N ARG A 15 12.93 -5.48 0.36
CA ARG A 15 13.21 -4.84 1.65
C ARG A 15 12.08 -5.12 2.63
N PRO A 16 12.40 -5.30 3.92
CA PRO A 16 11.38 -5.47 4.94
C PRO A 16 10.50 -4.24 5.04
N PHE A 17 9.21 -4.44 5.27
CA PHE A 17 8.24 -3.37 5.44
C PHE A 17 7.29 -3.65 6.61
N GLY A 18 6.84 -2.60 7.27
CA GLY A 18 5.72 -2.63 8.19
C GLY A 18 4.41 -2.53 7.44
N VAL A 19 3.32 -2.97 8.05
CA VAL A 19 1.96 -2.91 7.46
C VAL A 19 1.08 -2.00 8.30
N VAL A 20 0.31 -1.13 7.64
CA VAL A 20 -0.75 -0.37 8.32
C VAL A 20 -2.05 -1.14 8.19
N ILE A 21 -2.62 -1.54 9.33
CA ILE A 21 -3.85 -2.31 9.38
C ILE A 21 -4.95 -1.61 10.18
N LYS A 22 -6.17 -2.03 9.94
CA LYS A 22 -7.33 -1.58 10.73
C LYS A 22 -7.25 -2.11 12.16
N LYS A 23 -7.62 -1.29 13.16
CA LYS A 23 -7.56 -1.64 14.59
C LYS A 23 -8.29 -2.95 14.90
N GLU A 24 -9.48 -3.15 14.35
CA GLU A 24 -10.27 -4.36 14.58
C GLU A 24 -9.61 -5.63 14.03
N ALA A 25 -8.80 -5.50 12.98
CA ALA A 25 -8.01 -6.62 12.48
C ALA A 25 -6.81 -6.93 13.39
N ALA A 26 -6.28 -5.92 14.09
CA ALA A 26 -5.20 -6.10 15.05
C ALA A 26 -5.63 -6.85 16.33
N ASP A 27 -6.93 -6.91 16.62
CA ASP A 27 -7.45 -7.59 17.81
C ASP A 27 -7.54 -9.12 17.63
N ILE A 28 -7.43 -9.63 16.41
CA ILE A 28 -7.36 -11.06 16.14
C ILE A 28 -5.99 -11.58 16.62
N ILE A 29 -5.98 -12.56 17.54
CA ILE A 29 -4.79 -13.04 18.26
C ILE A 29 -3.62 -13.36 17.31
N LEU A 30 -3.86 -14.12 16.23
CA LEU A 30 -2.83 -14.49 15.25
C LEU A 30 -2.35 -13.27 14.46
N VAL A 31 -3.27 -12.41 14.01
CA VAL A 31 -2.96 -11.18 13.26
C VAL A 31 -2.14 -10.23 14.12
N LYS A 32 -2.49 -10.08 15.41
CA LYS A 32 -1.75 -9.26 16.38
C LYS A 32 -0.27 -9.68 16.48
N GLN A 33 0.00 -10.98 16.51
CA GLN A 33 1.38 -11.52 16.55
C GLN A 33 2.15 -11.15 15.27
N VAL A 34 1.54 -11.38 14.11
CA VAL A 34 2.16 -11.06 12.79
C VAL A 34 2.41 -9.55 12.66
N VAL A 35 1.43 -8.72 13.02
CA VAL A 35 1.57 -7.25 12.98
C VAL A 35 2.70 -6.78 13.89
N ARG A 36 2.83 -7.36 15.08
CA ARG A 36 3.91 -7.05 16.02
C ARG A 36 5.28 -7.42 15.46
N LEU A 37 5.40 -8.60 14.84
CA LEU A 37 6.64 -9.06 14.18
C LEU A 37 7.02 -8.15 13.01
N LEU A 38 6.05 -7.74 12.20
CA LEU A 38 6.23 -6.82 11.07
C LEU A 38 6.35 -5.36 11.51
N ARG A 39 6.30 -5.06 12.83
CA ARG A 39 6.26 -3.69 13.36
C ARG A 39 5.16 -2.85 12.68
N GLY A 40 4.02 -3.49 12.44
CA GLY A 40 2.88 -2.84 11.84
C GLY A 40 2.24 -1.81 12.78
N ILE A 41 1.53 -0.86 12.20
CA ILE A 41 0.80 0.18 12.93
C ILE A 41 -0.69 -0.06 12.74
N SER A 42 -1.44 -0.06 13.83
CA SER A 42 -2.90 -0.11 13.77
C SER A 42 -3.49 1.29 13.71
N ILE A 43 -4.48 1.50 12.86
CA ILE A 43 -5.16 2.78 12.71
C ILE A 43 -6.64 2.65 13.03
N ASP A 44 -7.14 3.52 13.91
CA ASP A 44 -8.55 3.78 14.07
C ASP A 44 -8.97 4.90 13.11
N ARG A 45 -9.71 4.53 12.08
CA ARG A 45 -10.11 5.47 11.02
C ARG A 45 -11.31 6.33 11.38
N GLN A 46 -11.99 6.03 12.46
CA GLN A 46 -13.11 6.81 12.96
C GLN A 46 -12.61 7.95 13.86
N ASP A 47 -11.42 7.81 14.42
CA ASP A 47 -10.78 8.82 15.24
C ASP A 47 -9.72 9.60 14.41
N THR A 48 -10.05 10.86 14.12
CA THR A 48 -9.16 11.77 13.38
C THR A 48 -7.86 12.04 14.13
N ARG A 49 -7.91 12.13 15.46
CA ARG A 49 -6.73 12.37 16.30
C ARG A 49 -5.77 11.18 16.26
N SER A 50 -6.31 9.98 16.45
CA SER A 50 -5.55 8.74 16.30
C SER A 50 -4.92 8.61 14.91
N SER A 51 -5.66 8.98 13.86
CA SER A 51 -5.16 8.98 12.49
C SER A 51 -3.96 9.93 12.30
N LEU A 52 -3.97 11.11 12.91
CA LEU A 52 -2.84 12.05 12.85
C LEU A 52 -1.61 11.52 13.60
N GLU A 53 -1.82 10.91 14.77
CA GLU A 53 -0.74 10.28 15.54
C GLU A 53 -0.04 9.18 14.73
N VAL A 54 -0.82 8.33 14.04
CA VAL A 54 -0.31 7.29 13.14
C VAL A 54 0.48 7.88 11.97
N ILE A 55 0.00 8.96 11.35
CA ILE A 55 0.71 9.63 10.26
C ILE A 55 2.06 10.17 10.75
N ASN A 56 2.09 10.80 11.93
CA ASN A 56 3.33 11.33 12.51
C ASN A 56 4.31 10.20 12.86
N GLN A 57 3.83 9.14 13.48
CA GLN A 57 4.63 7.96 13.80
C GLN A 57 5.23 7.35 12.52
N MET A 58 4.42 7.14 11.47
CA MET A 58 4.90 6.64 10.20
C MET A 58 5.96 7.56 9.58
N THR A 59 5.73 8.87 9.62
CA THR A 59 6.70 9.86 9.11
C THR A 59 8.07 9.71 9.76
N GLU A 60 8.11 9.60 11.09
CA GLU A 60 9.35 9.42 11.83
C GLU A 60 10.04 8.08 11.54
N GLU A 61 9.26 7.01 11.43
CA GLU A 61 9.78 5.68 11.11
C GLU A 61 10.35 5.61 9.67
N VAL A 62 9.67 6.25 8.72
CA VAL A 62 10.13 6.34 7.32
C VAL A 62 11.42 7.17 7.23
N ARG A 63 11.54 8.28 7.97
CA ARG A 63 12.80 9.05 8.07
C ARG A 63 13.96 8.23 8.61
N LYS A 64 13.69 7.23 9.45
CA LYS A 64 14.67 6.27 9.95
C LYS A 64 14.98 5.12 8.95
N GLY A 65 14.48 5.20 7.72
CA GLY A 65 14.73 4.24 6.65
C GLY A 65 13.80 3.02 6.64
N ARG A 66 12.67 3.05 7.36
CA ARG A 66 11.68 1.97 7.33
C ARG A 66 10.71 2.16 6.18
N ASN A 67 10.25 1.03 5.61
CA ASN A 67 9.23 1.02 4.58
C ASN A 67 7.88 0.61 5.19
N TYR A 68 6.79 1.15 4.65
CA TYR A 68 5.43 0.79 5.03
C TYR A 68 4.59 0.44 3.82
N LEU A 69 3.88 -0.68 3.91
CA LEU A 69 2.83 -1.06 2.98
C LEU A 69 1.49 -0.51 3.48
N ILE A 70 0.80 0.20 2.62
CA ILE A 70 -0.47 0.85 2.93
C ILE A 70 -1.47 0.53 1.82
N PHE A 71 -2.70 0.19 2.20
CA PHE A 71 -3.83 0.03 1.28
C PHE A 71 -4.65 1.32 1.27
N PRO A 72 -4.48 2.19 0.26
CA PRO A 72 -5.06 3.54 0.28
C PRO A 72 -6.58 3.56 0.12
N GLU A 73 -7.19 2.52 -0.45
CA GLU A 73 -8.64 2.36 -0.52
C GLU A 73 -9.30 2.27 0.87
N GLY A 74 -8.58 1.69 1.80
CA GLY A 74 -9.06 1.54 3.17
C GLY A 74 -10.10 0.45 3.39
N THR A 75 -10.54 -0.23 2.36
CA THR A 75 -11.47 -1.36 2.38
C THR A 75 -11.23 -2.26 1.18
N ARG A 76 -11.87 -3.44 1.14
CA ARG A 76 -11.87 -4.27 -0.07
C ARG A 76 -12.82 -3.68 -1.11
N SER A 77 -12.41 -3.66 -2.37
CA SER A 77 -13.25 -3.14 -3.46
C SER A 77 -14.49 -4.01 -3.71
N ARG A 78 -14.37 -5.33 -3.57
CA ARG A 78 -15.39 -6.33 -3.93
C ARG A 78 -15.87 -6.23 -5.38
N LYS A 79 -15.07 -5.59 -6.23
CA LYS A 79 -15.34 -5.38 -7.66
C LYS A 79 -14.26 -6.01 -8.54
N GLY A 80 -13.68 -7.12 -8.07
CA GLY A 80 -12.60 -7.79 -8.77
C GLY A 80 -11.33 -6.94 -8.79
N ASN A 81 -10.81 -6.66 -9.97
CA ASN A 81 -9.60 -5.87 -10.18
C ASN A 81 -9.86 -4.35 -10.28
N GLU A 82 -11.10 -3.89 -10.11
CA GLU A 82 -11.43 -2.46 -10.11
C GLU A 82 -11.03 -1.83 -8.79
N LEU A 83 -10.25 -0.75 -8.85
CA LEU A 83 -9.84 0.02 -7.68
C LEU A 83 -10.94 0.96 -7.20
N LEU A 84 -10.99 1.17 -5.90
CA LEU A 84 -11.77 2.23 -5.29
C LEU A 84 -10.97 3.54 -5.25
N GLU A 85 -11.65 4.65 -4.95
CA GLU A 85 -10.99 5.94 -4.74
C GLU A 85 -9.99 5.86 -3.58
N PHE A 86 -8.78 6.38 -3.81
CA PHE A 86 -7.73 6.41 -2.81
C PHE A 86 -7.90 7.56 -1.82
N LYS A 87 -7.76 7.26 -0.54
CA LYS A 87 -7.85 8.25 0.53
C LYS A 87 -6.61 9.12 0.57
N ALA A 88 -6.77 10.40 0.27
CA ALA A 88 -5.69 11.38 0.20
C ALA A 88 -4.81 11.45 1.47
N GLY A 89 -5.41 11.26 2.65
CA GLY A 89 -4.70 11.25 3.93
C GLY A 89 -3.61 10.18 4.04
N THR A 90 -3.73 9.10 3.28
CA THR A 90 -2.76 8.00 3.23
C THR A 90 -1.36 8.46 2.78
N PHE A 91 -1.30 9.49 1.94
CA PHE A 91 -0.05 10.00 1.36
C PHE A 91 0.65 11.06 2.21
N LYS A 92 0.03 11.54 3.30
CA LYS A 92 0.60 12.59 4.16
C LYS A 92 1.96 12.19 4.76
N SER A 93 2.13 10.94 5.16
CA SER A 93 3.40 10.47 5.72
C SER A 93 4.53 10.50 4.70
N ALA A 94 4.25 10.16 3.43
CA ALA A 94 5.24 10.22 2.36
C ALA A 94 5.65 11.67 2.05
N VAL A 95 4.67 12.58 1.96
CA VAL A 95 4.94 14.03 1.78
C VAL A 95 5.76 14.59 2.93
N ASN A 96 5.38 14.30 4.18
CA ASN A 96 6.08 14.80 5.36
C ASN A 96 7.49 14.21 5.51
N ALA A 97 7.71 12.98 5.06
CA ALA A 97 9.02 12.32 5.11
C ALA A 97 9.89 12.61 3.87
N CYS A 98 9.35 13.28 2.85
CA CYS A 98 10.01 13.54 1.57
C CYS A 98 10.58 12.25 0.93
N CYS A 99 9.83 11.16 0.94
CA CYS A 99 10.31 9.84 0.52
C CYS A 99 9.62 9.35 -0.76
N PRO A 100 10.24 8.46 -1.54
CA PRO A 100 9.61 7.86 -2.71
C PRO A 100 8.33 7.10 -2.38
N ILE A 101 7.37 7.11 -3.29
CA ILE A 101 6.16 6.29 -3.25
C ILE A 101 6.32 5.19 -4.29
N VAL A 102 6.20 3.92 -3.86
CA VAL A 102 6.24 2.76 -4.75
C VAL A 102 4.81 2.26 -4.96
N PRO A 103 4.18 2.50 -6.14
CA PRO A 103 2.88 1.92 -6.43
C PRO A 103 3.01 0.40 -6.59
N VAL A 104 2.02 -0.34 -6.08
CA VAL A 104 1.99 -1.81 -6.18
C VAL A 104 0.63 -2.24 -6.68
N ALA A 105 0.60 -2.91 -7.83
CA ALA A 105 -0.62 -3.47 -8.40
C ALA A 105 -0.81 -4.91 -7.92
N LEU A 106 -2.01 -5.21 -7.43
CA LEU A 106 -2.45 -6.55 -7.04
C LEU A 106 -3.49 -7.04 -8.05
N ILE A 107 -3.15 -8.09 -8.81
CA ILE A 107 -4.01 -8.62 -9.87
C ILE A 107 -4.57 -9.96 -9.41
N ASN A 108 -5.89 -10.13 -9.53
CA ASN A 108 -6.63 -11.32 -9.13
C ASN A 108 -6.55 -11.64 -7.62
N SER A 109 -6.13 -10.70 -6.78
CA SER A 109 -5.99 -10.92 -5.33
C SER A 109 -7.31 -11.19 -4.60
N PHE A 110 -8.45 -10.89 -5.22
CA PHE A 110 -9.79 -11.18 -4.71
C PHE A 110 -10.18 -12.65 -4.87
N LYS A 111 -9.67 -13.35 -5.90
CA LYS A 111 -10.08 -14.70 -6.25
C LYS A 111 -10.01 -15.71 -5.12
N PRO A 112 -8.91 -15.80 -4.32
CA PRO A 112 -8.82 -16.76 -3.22
C PRO A 112 -9.86 -16.56 -2.11
N PHE A 113 -10.48 -15.38 -2.03
CA PHE A 113 -11.39 -15.02 -0.94
C PHE A 113 -12.86 -14.91 -1.40
N ASP A 114 -13.09 -14.46 -2.63
CA ASP A 114 -14.42 -14.15 -3.13
C ASP A 114 -15.00 -15.25 -4.03
N ILE A 115 -14.12 -16.10 -4.59
CA ILE A 115 -14.52 -17.25 -5.39
C ILE A 115 -14.45 -18.52 -4.54
N ARG A 116 -15.59 -19.18 -4.35
CA ARG A 116 -15.65 -20.50 -3.69
C ARG A 116 -15.15 -21.58 -4.66
N SER A 117 -13.84 -21.67 -4.83
CA SER A 117 -13.19 -22.65 -5.68
C SER A 117 -12.03 -23.29 -4.93
N ILE A 118 -11.80 -24.59 -5.16
CA ILE A 118 -10.61 -25.32 -4.73
C ILE A 118 -9.56 -25.37 -5.83
N LYS A 119 -9.79 -24.70 -6.98
CA LYS A 119 -8.80 -24.61 -8.05
C LYS A 119 -7.68 -23.67 -7.64
N GLU A 120 -6.48 -24.00 -8.10
CA GLU A 120 -5.32 -23.14 -7.98
C GLU A 120 -5.56 -21.80 -8.69
N GLU A 121 -5.37 -20.70 -7.99
CA GLU A 121 -5.55 -19.35 -8.49
C GLU A 121 -4.23 -18.58 -8.41
N THR A 122 -3.87 -17.93 -9.50
CA THR A 122 -2.66 -17.11 -9.55
C THR A 122 -2.97 -15.68 -9.17
N VAL A 123 -2.31 -15.19 -8.13
CA VAL A 123 -2.29 -13.78 -7.73
C VAL A 123 -0.96 -13.17 -8.19
N GLN A 124 -1.03 -12.02 -8.85
CA GLN A 124 0.19 -11.31 -9.27
C GLN A 124 0.38 -10.05 -8.44
N VAL A 125 1.63 -9.76 -8.12
CA VAL A 125 2.05 -8.56 -7.38
C VAL A 125 3.10 -7.82 -8.21
N HIS A 126 2.74 -6.66 -8.74
CA HIS A 126 3.62 -5.86 -9.58
C HIS A 126 4.08 -4.62 -8.83
N PHE A 127 5.39 -4.53 -8.57
CA PHE A 127 6.01 -3.31 -8.06
C PHE A 127 6.34 -2.39 -9.24
N LEU A 128 5.70 -1.24 -9.27
CA LEU A 128 5.90 -0.26 -10.34
C LEU A 128 7.11 0.64 -10.05
N LYS A 129 7.50 1.42 -11.06
CA LYS A 129 8.58 2.39 -10.90
C LYS A 129 8.26 3.36 -9.76
N PRO A 130 9.18 3.59 -8.83
CA PRO A 130 8.99 4.57 -7.77
C PRO A 130 8.64 5.96 -8.33
N ILE A 131 7.76 6.66 -7.63
CA ILE A 131 7.50 8.07 -7.82
C ILE A 131 8.41 8.80 -6.84
N GLU A 132 9.47 9.40 -7.33
CA GLU A 132 10.43 10.12 -6.51
C GLU A 132 9.82 11.39 -5.94
N TYR A 133 10.36 11.90 -4.84
CA TYR A 133 9.79 13.07 -4.15
C TYR A 133 9.73 14.32 -5.03
N ASP A 134 10.72 14.54 -5.87
CA ASP A 134 10.77 15.65 -6.84
C ASP A 134 9.62 15.63 -7.86
N GLN A 135 9.06 14.46 -8.15
CA GLN A 135 7.93 14.29 -9.08
C GLN A 135 6.58 14.68 -8.47
N TYR A 136 6.47 14.78 -7.14
CA TYR A 136 5.21 15.12 -6.46
C TYR A 136 5.35 16.25 -5.42
N ILE A 137 6.52 16.86 -5.31
CA ILE A 137 6.72 18.05 -4.46
C ILE A 137 5.76 19.18 -4.87
N GLY A 138 5.12 19.79 -3.88
CA GLY A 138 4.13 20.86 -4.11
C GLY A 138 2.73 20.37 -4.51
N MET A 139 2.54 19.11 -4.85
CA MET A 139 1.22 18.54 -5.14
C MET A 139 0.39 18.39 -3.86
N LYS A 140 -0.93 18.61 -3.97
CA LYS A 140 -1.86 18.26 -2.90
C LYS A 140 -1.97 16.76 -2.76
N THR A 141 -2.20 16.26 -1.55
CA THR A 141 -2.33 14.81 -1.29
C THR A 141 -3.43 14.14 -2.11
N LYS A 142 -4.46 14.87 -2.53
CA LYS A 142 -5.50 14.37 -3.43
C LYS A 142 -4.96 14.14 -4.84
N GLU A 143 -4.12 15.02 -5.34
CA GLU A 143 -3.48 14.89 -6.66
C GLU A 143 -2.50 13.72 -6.68
N ILE A 144 -1.75 13.54 -5.58
CA ILE A 144 -0.87 12.37 -5.39
C ILE A 144 -1.68 11.08 -5.37
N ALA A 145 -2.83 11.07 -4.69
CA ALA A 145 -3.72 9.91 -4.65
C ALA A 145 -4.20 9.51 -6.05
N HIS A 146 -4.61 10.47 -6.88
CA HIS A 146 -5.00 10.23 -8.27
C HIS A 146 -3.83 9.71 -9.10
N LEU A 147 -2.67 10.36 -9.01
CA LEU A 147 -1.46 9.94 -9.74
C LEU A 147 -1.09 8.47 -9.45
N VAL A 148 -1.12 8.07 -8.17
CA VAL A 148 -0.80 6.69 -7.77
C VAL A 148 -1.89 5.71 -8.21
N HIS A 149 -3.16 6.11 -8.05
CA HIS A 149 -4.31 5.31 -8.48
C HIS A 149 -4.25 5.00 -9.98
N ASP A 150 -4.04 6.02 -10.80
CA ASP A 150 -4.04 5.88 -12.26
C ASP A 150 -2.89 4.98 -12.73
N ARG A 151 -1.70 5.12 -12.16
CA ARG A 151 -0.56 4.23 -12.47
C ARG A 151 -0.86 2.77 -12.12
N ILE A 152 -1.51 2.51 -10.99
CA ILE A 152 -1.87 1.14 -10.59
C ILE A 152 -2.98 0.61 -11.50
N GLN A 153 -4.00 1.41 -11.81
CA GLN A 153 -5.09 0.99 -12.68
C GLN A 153 -4.61 0.73 -14.12
N GLU A 154 -3.73 1.55 -14.65
CA GLU A 154 -3.10 1.31 -15.95
C GLU A 154 -2.35 -0.02 -15.99
N GLU A 155 -1.62 -0.36 -14.93
CA GLU A 155 -0.93 -1.64 -14.84
C GLU A 155 -1.91 -2.81 -14.78
N ILE A 156 -2.95 -2.71 -13.94
CA ILE A 156 -3.98 -3.74 -13.82
C ILE A 156 -4.66 -3.99 -15.17
N ASN A 157 -4.98 -2.94 -15.92
CA ASN A 157 -5.68 -3.02 -17.20
C ASN A 157 -4.91 -3.79 -18.30
N LYS A 158 -3.60 -4.00 -18.12
CA LYS A 158 -2.79 -4.82 -19.06
C LYS A 158 -3.03 -6.32 -18.90
N PHE A 159 -3.65 -6.75 -17.81
CA PHE A 159 -3.79 -8.15 -17.42
C PHE A 159 -5.25 -8.62 -17.22
N ILE A 160 -6.23 -7.78 -17.59
CA ILE A 160 -7.68 -8.07 -17.56
C ILE A 160 -8.27 -7.98 -18.96
#